data_025977c09a49c2d8929ee469a7847d8c
#
_entry.id   025977c09a49c2d8929ee469a7847d8c
#
_cell.length_a   1.000
_cell.length_b   1.000
_cell.length_c   1.000
_cell.angle_alpha   90.00
_cell.angle_beta   90.00
_cell.angle_gamma   90.00
#
_symmetry.space_group_name_H-M   'P 1'
#
loop_
_entity.id
_entity.type
_entity.pdbx_description
1 polymer ?
#
loop_
_entity_poly.entity_id
_entity_poly.type
_entity_poly.pdbx_seq_one_letter_code
_entity_poly.pdbx_strand_id
1 'polypeptide(L)'
;MSTKNRKPRRIWILDLEGVVAPTKYVKDPIEISTSFTNQRIPKRVVQWIKAERTVAGAEFYWLSLFSNSKEHDLVTKVMGVAEFPSLRIPRMAMGSPFCEALKEFFKDQDIQPEDTVIWVNSDMDPFSRRWAESVGIHTICPDPEYGISQVIDQFFDTAESMPDRKPKKSKKYSRGASFFSE
;
A
#
# COMPACT_ATOMS: atom_id res chain seq x y z
N MET A 1 12.99 4.35 -32.26
CA MET A 1 12.42 5.34 -31.33
C MET A 1 13.14 5.16 -30.00
N SER A 2 13.83 6.20 -29.53
CA SER A 2 14.69 6.13 -28.33
C SER A 2 13.80 6.01 -27.10
N THR A 3 13.84 4.88 -26.40
CA THR A 3 13.27 4.73 -25.07
C THR A 3 14.06 5.64 -24.15
N LYS A 4 13.48 6.82 -23.84
CA LYS A 4 14.05 7.72 -22.84
C LYS A 4 14.30 6.89 -21.57
N ASN A 5 15.51 6.97 -21.03
CA ASN A 5 15.90 6.44 -19.71
C ASN A 5 15.05 7.09 -18.61
N ARG A 6 13.79 6.68 -18.50
CA ARG A 6 12.95 7.10 -17.37
C ARG A 6 13.28 6.22 -16.17
N LYS A 7 13.30 6.79 -14.97
CA LYS A 7 13.45 6.01 -13.75
C LYS A 7 12.24 5.08 -13.58
N PRO A 8 12.45 3.82 -13.13
CA PRO A 8 11.35 2.94 -12.76
C PRO A 8 10.44 3.61 -11.73
N ARG A 9 9.13 3.49 -11.92
CA ARG A 9 8.13 4.01 -10.97
C ARG A 9 7.83 2.97 -9.91
N ARG A 10 7.49 3.44 -8.71
CA ARG A 10 6.83 2.63 -7.69
C ARG A 10 5.41 3.13 -7.53
N ILE A 11 4.45 2.27 -7.74
CA ILE A 11 3.02 2.60 -7.80
C ILE A 11 2.30 1.76 -6.76
N TRP A 12 1.65 2.42 -5.83
CA TRP A 12 0.81 1.82 -4.81
C TRP A 12 -0.65 2.01 -5.16
N ILE A 13 -1.42 0.94 -5.18
CA ILE A 13 -2.86 0.94 -5.38
C ILE A 13 -3.48 0.40 -4.10
N LEU A 14 -4.18 1.26 -3.35
CA LEU A 14 -4.63 0.98 -1.99
C LEU A 14 -6.15 1.01 -1.90
N ASP A 15 -6.72 0.07 -1.15
CA ASP A 15 -8.08 0.18 -0.65
C ASP A 15 -8.11 1.12 0.57
N LEU A 16 -9.26 1.71 0.86
CA LEU A 16 -9.46 2.55 2.04
C LEU A 16 -9.82 1.68 3.25
N GLU A 17 -10.93 0.95 3.15
CA GLU A 17 -11.43 0.12 4.22
C GLU A 17 -10.58 -1.13 4.43
N GLY A 18 -10.21 -1.40 5.67
CA GLY A 18 -9.40 -2.57 6.03
C GLY A 18 -7.94 -2.51 5.56
N VAL A 19 -7.53 -1.45 4.82
CA VAL A 19 -6.14 -1.23 4.39
C VAL A 19 -5.59 0.04 5.01
N VAL A 20 -5.97 1.22 4.52
CA VAL A 20 -5.51 2.51 5.06
C VAL A 20 -6.25 2.84 6.36
N ALA A 21 -7.54 2.51 6.43
CA ALA A 21 -8.39 2.62 7.61
C ALA A 21 -8.72 1.22 8.14
N PRO A 22 -7.95 0.68 9.11
CA PRO A 22 -8.21 -0.62 9.70
C PRO A 22 -9.50 -0.64 10.51
N THR A 23 -10.09 -1.84 10.67
CA THR A 23 -11.37 -2.00 11.37
C THR A 23 -11.25 -2.04 12.89
N LYS A 24 -10.07 -2.35 13.43
CA LYS A 24 -9.80 -2.29 14.87
C LYS A 24 -9.50 -0.89 15.37
N TYR A 25 -9.62 -0.74 16.67
CA TYR A 25 -9.22 0.48 17.36
C TYR A 25 -7.75 0.82 17.08
N VAL A 26 -7.54 2.06 16.69
CA VAL A 26 -6.21 2.64 16.44
C VAL A 26 -5.92 3.65 17.55
N LYS A 27 -4.77 3.52 18.18
CA LYS A 27 -4.31 4.51 19.16
C LYS A 27 -3.98 5.82 18.45
N ASP A 28 -4.58 6.91 18.92
CA ASP A 28 -4.32 8.28 18.42
C ASP A 28 -4.48 8.41 16.88
N PRO A 29 -5.66 8.07 16.33
CA PRO A 29 -5.92 8.09 14.90
C PRO A 29 -6.11 9.52 14.39
N ILE A 30 -5.97 9.68 13.06
CA ILE A 30 -6.63 10.76 12.34
C ILE A 30 -8.07 10.31 12.09
N GLU A 31 -9.03 10.98 12.71
CA GLU A 31 -10.45 10.68 12.53
C GLU A 31 -11.03 11.49 11.37
N ILE A 32 -11.74 10.81 10.48
CA ILE A 32 -12.39 11.40 9.32
C ILE A 32 -13.84 10.97 9.33
N SER A 33 -14.74 11.93 9.56
CA SER A 33 -16.18 11.68 9.49
C SER A 33 -16.68 12.05 8.10
N THR A 34 -17.25 11.09 7.41
CA THR A 34 -18.00 11.27 6.18
C THR A 34 -19.50 11.17 6.44
N SER A 35 -20.34 11.45 5.45
CA SER A 35 -21.80 11.28 5.56
C SER A 35 -22.22 9.82 5.78
N PHE A 36 -21.33 8.88 5.51
CA PHE A 36 -21.64 7.44 5.51
C PHE A 36 -20.80 6.63 6.50
N THR A 37 -19.56 7.06 6.78
CA THR A 37 -18.62 6.30 7.59
C THR A 37 -17.73 7.20 8.45
N ASN A 38 -17.26 6.65 9.58
CA ASN A 38 -16.20 7.24 10.37
C ASN A 38 -14.92 6.43 10.15
N GLN A 39 -13.96 7.01 9.45
CA GLN A 39 -12.67 6.39 9.19
C GLN A 39 -11.66 6.77 10.26
N ARG A 40 -10.83 5.81 10.68
CA ARG A 40 -9.73 6.02 11.64
C ARG A 40 -8.43 5.59 11.00
N ILE A 41 -7.61 6.56 10.65
CA ILE A 41 -6.36 6.31 9.94
C ILE A 41 -5.18 6.41 10.91
N PRO A 42 -4.34 5.37 11.05
CA PRO A 42 -3.14 5.45 11.88
C PRO A 42 -2.20 6.54 11.37
N LYS A 43 -1.71 7.41 12.26
CA LYS A 43 -0.73 8.46 11.89
C LYS A 43 0.50 7.87 11.19
N ARG A 44 0.95 6.68 11.60
CA ARG A 44 2.09 6.00 10.98
C ARG A 44 1.86 5.66 9.50
N VAL A 45 0.62 5.33 9.10
CA VAL A 45 0.27 5.08 7.69
C VAL A 45 0.44 6.35 6.87
N VAL A 46 -0.03 7.48 7.41
CA VAL A 46 0.13 8.79 6.75
C VAL A 46 1.61 9.18 6.64
N GLN A 47 2.39 8.96 7.70
CA GLN A 47 3.83 9.21 7.70
C GLN A 47 4.55 8.33 6.66
N TRP A 48 4.18 7.06 6.56
CA TRP A 48 4.71 6.15 5.57
C TRP A 48 4.38 6.61 4.13
N ILE A 49 3.13 6.96 3.83
CA ILE A 49 2.73 7.48 2.51
C ILE A 49 3.57 8.71 2.13
N LYS A 50 3.75 9.65 3.08
CA LYS A 50 4.57 10.84 2.86
C LYS A 50 6.04 10.49 2.62
N ALA A 51 6.59 9.56 3.38
CA ALA A 51 7.97 9.10 3.21
C ALA A 51 8.19 8.41 1.86
N GLU A 52 7.32 7.47 1.47
CA GLU A 52 7.38 6.78 0.18
C GLU A 52 7.34 7.78 -1.00
N ARG A 53 6.49 8.80 -0.92
CA ARG A 53 6.43 9.85 -1.93
C ARG A 53 7.71 10.66 -1.99
N THR A 54 8.21 11.09 -0.84
CA THR A 54 9.35 12.01 -0.78
C THR A 54 10.67 11.31 -1.10
N VAL A 55 10.87 10.09 -0.59
CA VAL A 55 12.13 9.35 -0.69
C VAL A 55 12.18 8.49 -1.95
N ALA A 56 11.12 7.73 -2.22
CA ALA A 56 11.06 6.81 -3.34
C ALA A 56 10.39 7.40 -4.60
N GLY A 57 9.79 8.59 -4.49
CA GLY A 57 9.00 9.17 -5.59
C GLY A 57 7.77 8.33 -5.94
N ALA A 58 7.22 7.62 -4.96
CA ALA A 58 6.14 6.70 -5.18
C ALA A 58 4.83 7.43 -5.54
N GLU A 59 4.09 6.83 -6.46
CA GLU A 59 2.75 7.25 -6.85
C GLU A 59 1.72 6.41 -6.07
N PHE A 60 0.58 7.03 -5.74
CA PHE A 60 -0.48 6.38 -4.99
C PHE A 60 -1.82 6.56 -5.67
N TYR A 61 -2.62 5.50 -5.67
CA TYR A 61 -3.97 5.46 -6.25
C TYR A 61 -4.94 4.75 -5.30
N TRP A 62 -6.19 5.26 -5.27
CA TRP A 62 -7.27 4.58 -4.58
C TRP A 62 -7.94 3.55 -5.49
N LEU A 63 -8.23 2.38 -4.96
CA LEU A 63 -9.06 1.36 -5.60
C LEU A 63 -9.93 0.70 -4.54
N SER A 64 -11.15 1.19 -4.35
CA SER A 64 -12.12 0.71 -3.36
C SER A 64 -13.47 0.51 -4.02
N LEU A 65 -14.20 -0.53 -3.59
CA LEU A 65 -15.58 -0.78 -4.00
C LEU A 65 -16.59 0.00 -3.14
N PHE A 66 -16.25 0.27 -1.90
CA PHE A 66 -17.17 0.82 -0.91
C PHE A 66 -17.05 2.33 -0.74
N SER A 67 -15.92 2.90 -1.12
CA SER A 67 -15.69 4.34 -1.06
C SER A 67 -15.81 4.96 -2.45
N ASN A 68 -16.34 6.16 -2.51
CA ASN A 68 -16.42 6.93 -3.74
C ASN A 68 -15.29 7.96 -3.81
N SER A 69 -15.12 8.58 -4.99
CA SER A 69 -14.05 9.56 -5.22
C SER A 69 -14.10 10.76 -4.27
N LYS A 70 -15.29 11.20 -3.83
CA LYS A 70 -15.42 12.33 -2.90
C LYS A 70 -14.90 11.96 -1.49
N GLU A 71 -15.13 10.74 -1.06
CA GLU A 71 -14.58 10.22 0.20
C GLU A 71 -13.07 10.09 0.11
N HIS A 72 -12.55 9.54 -0.98
CA HIS A 72 -11.11 9.47 -1.25
C HIS A 72 -10.46 10.86 -1.24
N ASP A 73 -11.07 11.84 -1.89
CA ASP A 73 -10.59 13.23 -1.92
C ASP A 73 -10.57 13.84 -0.51
N LEU A 74 -11.62 13.60 0.29
CA LEU A 74 -11.69 14.07 1.67
C LEU A 74 -10.58 13.43 2.53
N VAL A 75 -10.43 12.11 2.44
CA VAL A 75 -9.39 11.37 3.16
C VAL A 75 -8.00 11.87 2.77
N THR A 76 -7.74 11.99 1.49
CA THR A 76 -6.48 12.50 0.94
C THR A 76 -6.15 13.89 1.47
N LYS A 77 -7.15 14.79 1.48
CA LYS A 77 -7.02 16.16 1.99
C LYS A 77 -6.71 16.17 3.50
N VAL A 78 -7.42 15.37 4.28
CA VAL A 78 -7.22 15.30 5.75
C VAL A 78 -5.86 14.69 6.09
N MET A 79 -5.41 13.69 5.34
CA MET A 79 -4.05 13.15 5.49
C MET A 79 -2.96 14.17 5.13
N GLY A 80 -3.31 15.25 4.43
CA GLY A 80 -2.35 16.24 3.95
C GLY A 80 -1.35 15.66 2.97
N VAL A 81 -1.82 14.79 2.08
CA VAL A 81 -1.08 14.25 0.93
C VAL A 81 -1.68 14.79 -0.36
N ALA A 82 -0.83 15.01 -1.36
CA ALA A 82 -1.29 15.48 -2.67
C ALA A 82 -1.41 14.29 -3.64
N GLU A 83 -2.17 14.47 -4.73
CA GLU A 83 -2.19 13.55 -5.87
C GLU A 83 -2.40 12.07 -5.49
N PHE A 84 -3.57 11.75 -4.99
CA PHE A 84 -3.95 10.38 -4.66
C PHE A 84 -5.29 10.06 -5.36
N PRO A 85 -5.27 9.95 -6.73
CA PRO A 85 -6.46 9.80 -7.52
C PRO A 85 -7.13 8.45 -7.32
N SER A 86 -8.45 8.42 -7.52
CA SER A 86 -9.24 7.18 -7.50
C SER A 86 -9.25 6.54 -8.88
N LEU A 87 -8.99 5.23 -8.91
CA LEU A 87 -9.20 4.44 -10.11
C LEU A 87 -10.71 4.25 -10.33
N ARG A 88 -11.12 4.35 -11.58
CA ARG A 88 -12.50 4.16 -11.95
C ARG A 88 -12.84 2.68 -11.99
N ILE A 89 -13.83 2.28 -11.21
CA ILE A 89 -14.38 0.92 -11.27
C ILE A 89 -15.50 0.91 -12.31
N PRO A 90 -15.42 0.05 -13.34
CA PRO A 90 -16.47 -0.06 -14.36
C PRO A 90 -17.78 -0.53 -13.74
N ARG A 91 -18.89 0.12 -14.11
CA ARG A 91 -20.23 -0.24 -13.58
C ARG A 91 -20.72 -1.62 -14.04
N MET A 92 -20.22 -2.08 -15.17
CA MET A 92 -20.58 -3.38 -15.77
C MET A 92 -19.29 -4.15 -16.09
N ALA A 93 -18.74 -4.80 -15.09
CA ALA A 93 -17.59 -5.69 -15.28
C ALA A 93 -18.09 -7.11 -15.58
N MET A 94 -17.55 -7.73 -16.62
CA MET A 94 -17.79 -9.16 -16.94
C MET A 94 -16.83 -10.06 -16.14
N GLY A 95 -16.54 -9.71 -14.89
CA GLY A 95 -15.58 -10.42 -14.05
C GLY A 95 -15.33 -9.64 -12.77
N SER A 96 -14.14 -9.77 -12.20
CA SER A 96 -13.75 -8.96 -11.04
C SER A 96 -13.69 -7.47 -11.43
N PRO A 97 -14.48 -6.59 -10.77
CA PRO A 97 -14.44 -5.15 -11.04
C PRO A 97 -13.06 -4.55 -10.82
N PHE A 98 -12.30 -5.08 -9.88
CA PHE A 98 -10.92 -4.68 -9.61
C PHE A 98 -9.99 -4.99 -10.78
N CYS A 99 -10.08 -6.22 -11.34
CA CYS A 99 -9.27 -6.59 -12.49
C CYS A 99 -9.53 -5.70 -13.70
N GLU A 100 -10.79 -5.35 -13.97
CA GLU A 100 -11.13 -4.44 -15.07
C GLU A 100 -10.60 -3.02 -14.81
N ALA A 101 -10.74 -2.50 -13.60
CA ALA A 101 -10.18 -1.20 -13.24
C ALA A 101 -8.64 -1.16 -13.40
N LEU A 102 -7.97 -2.23 -13.00
CA LEU A 102 -6.52 -2.35 -13.14
C LEU A 102 -6.09 -2.49 -14.60
N LYS A 103 -6.83 -3.20 -15.43
CA LYS A 103 -6.56 -3.29 -16.89
C LYS A 103 -6.66 -1.92 -17.56
N GLU A 104 -7.71 -1.15 -17.26
CA GLU A 104 -7.85 0.21 -17.77
C GLU A 104 -6.70 1.09 -17.30
N PHE A 105 -6.35 1.02 -16.02
CA PHE A 105 -5.25 1.78 -15.45
C PHE A 105 -3.91 1.48 -16.15
N PHE A 106 -3.58 0.19 -16.35
CA PHE A 106 -2.35 -0.21 -17.05
C PHE A 106 -2.29 0.33 -18.47
N LYS A 107 -3.41 0.31 -19.17
CA LYS A 107 -3.52 0.84 -20.54
C LYS A 107 -3.28 2.35 -20.58
N ASP A 108 -3.83 3.09 -19.59
CA ASP A 108 -3.80 4.55 -19.59
C ASP A 108 -2.46 5.11 -19.05
N GLN A 109 -1.79 4.38 -18.19
CA GLN A 109 -0.58 4.88 -17.47
C GLN A 109 0.75 4.49 -18.12
N ASP A 110 0.75 3.83 -19.26
CA ASP A 110 1.98 3.38 -19.94
C ASP A 110 2.95 2.67 -18.98
N ILE A 111 2.43 1.66 -18.26
CA ILE A 111 3.21 0.89 -17.30
C ILE A 111 4.27 0.07 -18.02
N GLN A 112 5.52 0.23 -17.62
CA GLN A 112 6.66 -0.49 -18.21
C GLN A 112 7.05 -1.69 -17.34
N PRO A 113 7.76 -2.69 -17.91
CA PRO A 113 8.20 -3.87 -17.16
C PRO A 113 9.09 -3.57 -15.95
N GLU A 114 9.78 -2.43 -15.95
CA GLU A 114 10.66 -1.98 -14.87
C GLU A 114 9.90 -1.30 -13.72
N ASP A 115 8.65 -0.91 -13.95
CA ASP A 115 7.81 -0.30 -12.92
C ASP A 115 7.37 -1.35 -11.91
N THR A 116 7.37 -0.97 -10.65
CA THR A 116 6.86 -1.82 -9.57
C THR A 116 5.44 -1.36 -9.22
N VAL A 117 4.45 -2.21 -9.49
CA VAL A 117 3.06 -1.96 -9.13
C VAL A 117 2.68 -2.86 -7.96
N ILE A 118 2.15 -2.27 -6.89
CA ILE A 118 1.77 -2.97 -5.67
C ILE A 118 0.30 -2.69 -5.40
N TRP A 119 -0.51 -3.73 -5.41
CA TRP A 119 -1.93 -3.65 -5.08
C TRP A 119 -2.18 -4.21 -3.68
N VAL A 120 -2.78 -3.38 -2.82
CA VAL A 120 -3.09 -3.73 -1.43
C VAL A 120 -4.60 -3.68 -1.24
N ASN A 121 -5.18 -4.83 -0.91
CA ASN A 121 -6.60 -4.97 -0.63
C ASN A 121 -6.80 -6.07 0.43
N SER A 122 -7.57 -5.79 1.47
CA SER A 122 -7.78 -6.72 2.59
C SER A 122 -8.78 -7.85 2.27
N ASP A 123 -9.58 -7.69 1.22
CA ASP A 123 -10.59 -8.67 0.77
C ASP A 123 -10.35 -9.09 -0.69
N MET A 124 -9.11 -9.44 -0.98
CA MET A 124 -8.70 -9.82 -2.32
C MET A 124 -9.07 -11.28 -2.60
N ASP A 125 -10.02 -11.50 -3.50
CA ASP A 125 -10.39 -12.86 -3.91
C ASP A 125 -9.24 -13.60 -4.63
N PRO A 126 -9.18 -14.94 -4.54
CA PRO A 126 -8.07 -15.71 -5.10
C PRO A 126 -7.94 -15.62 -6.63
N PHE A 127 -9.02 -15.33 -7.35
CA PHE A 127 -8.99 -15.15 -8.80
C PHE A 127 -8.32 -13.82 -9.16
N SER A 128 -8.77 -12.74 -8.54
CA SER A 128 -8.20 -11.39 -8.73
C SER A 128 -6.72 -11.36 -8.37
N ARG A 129 -6.35 -12.02 -7.28
CA ARG A 129 -4.95 -12.13 -6.85
C ARG A 129 -4.09 -12.84 -7.91
N ARG A 130 -4.49 -14.05 -8.34
CA ARG A 130 -3.74 -14.81 -9.35
C ARG A 130 -3.63 -14.06 -10.67
N TRP A 131 -4.71 -13.39 -11.08
CA TRP A 131 -4.67 -12.58 -12.29
C TRP A 131 -3.66 -11.42 -12.13
N ALA A 132 -3.70 -10.66 -11.04
CA ALA A 132 -2.79 -9.55 -10.79
C ALA A 132 -1.32 -10.01 -10.79
N GLU A 133 -1.01 -11.09 -10.08
CA GLU A 133 0.32 -11.69 -10.05
C GLU A 133 0.78 -12.16 -11.45
N SER A 134 -0.14 -12.69 -12.27
CA SER A 134 0.17 -13.13 -13.64
C SER A 134 0.54 -11.99 -14.60
N VAL A 135 0.12 -10.77 -14.31
CA VAL A 135 0.46 -9.57 -15.10
C VAL A 135 1.55 -8.71 -14.44
N GLY A 136 2.24 -9.25 -13.41
CA GLY A 136 3.38 -8.60 -12.76
C GLY A 136 3.03 -7.61 -11.65
N ILE A 137 1.79 -7.62 -11.16
CA ILE A 137 1.40 -6.82 -9.99
C ILE A 137 1.76 -7.57 -8.71
N HIS A 138 2.49 -6.93 -7.81
CA HIS A 138 2.69 -7.46 -6.46
C HIS A 138 1.41 -7.27 -5.63
N THR A 139 0.93 -8.33 -5.01
CA THR A 139 -0.29 -8.28 -4.21
C THR A 139 0.03 -8.38 -2.73
N ILE A 140 -0.64 -7.55 -1.93
CA ILE A 140 -0.58 -7.60 -0.47
C ILE A 140 -2.01 -7.65 0.06
N CYS A 141 -2.30 -8.66 0.90
CA CYS A 141 -3.59 -8.84 1.53
C CYS A 141 -3.40 -8.76 3.05
N PRO A 142 -3.41 -7.56 3.65
CA PRO A 142 -3.26 -7.41 5.08
C PRO A 142 -4.53 -7.87 5.81
N ASP A 143 -4.38 -8.24 7.08
CA ASP A 143 -5.53 -8.44 7.96
C ASP A 143 -6.30 -7.11 8.10
N PRO A 144 -7.62 -7.05 7.79
CA PRO A 144 -8.40 -5.83 7.83
C PRO A 144 -8.46 -5.18 9.21
N GLU A 145 -8.20 -5.95 10.28
CA GLU A 145 -8.15 -5.40 11.64
C GLU A 145 -6.97 -4.45 11.85
N TYR A 146 -5.85 -4.68 11.17
CA TYR A 146 -4.60 -3.93 11.32
C TYR A 146 -4.24 -3.11 10.08
N GLY A 147 -4.79 -3.47 8.93
CA GLY A 147 -4.54 -2.84 7.65
C GLY A 147 -3.08 -2.89 7.24
N ILE A 148 -2.66 -1.95 6.40
CA ILE A 148 -1.30 -1.87 5.89
C ILE A 148 -0.27 -1.62 7.01
N SER A 149 -0.70 -1.14 8.18
CA SER A 149 0.18 -0.95 9.34
C SER A 149 0.95 -2.21 9.72
N GLN A 150 0.36 -3.39 9.45
CA GLN A 150 0.97 -4.69 9.74
C GLN A 150 2.22 -4.96 8.89
N VAL A 151 2.29 -4.41 7.71
CA VAL A 151 3.33 -4.73 6.72
C VAL A 151 4.27 -3.55 6.42
N ILE A 152 3.94 -2.35 6.90
CA ILE A 152 4.73 -1.14 6.64
C ILE A 152 6.21 -1.33 7.03
N ASP A 153 6.48 -1.98 8.15
CA ASP A 153 7.86 -2.15 8.64
C ASP A 153 8.73 -2.93 7.66
N GLN A 154 8.14 -3.86 6.91
CA GLN A 154 8.85 -4.62 5.86
C GLN A 154 9.32 -3.73 4.71
N PHE A 155 8.58 -2.63 4.44
CA PHE A 155 8.92 -1.68 3.38
C PHE A 155 9.87 -0.58 3.87
N PHE A 156 9.81 -0.21 5.13
CA PHE A 156 10.78 0.72 5.73
C PHE A 156 12.18 0.12 5.76
N ASP A 157 12.32 -1.17 6.05
CA ASP A 157 13.62 -1.85 6.06
C ASP A 157 14.27 -1.89 4.66
N THR A 158 13.47 -1.96 3.60
CA THR A 158 13.95 -1.88 2.21
C THR A 158 14.31 -0.45 1.76
N ALA A 159 13.65 0.57 2.32
CA ALA A 159 14.00 1.97 2.07
C ALA A 159 15.24 2.42 2.87
N GLU A 160 15.52 1.77 4.00
CA GLU A 160 16.72 2.00 4.84
C GLU A 160 18.00 1.40 4.25
N SER A 161 17.93 0.60 3.20
CA SER A 161 19.10 0.13 2.44
C SER A 161 19.73 1.22 1.55
N MET A 162 19.42 2.48 1.77
CA MET A 162 20.20 3.60 1.21
C MET A 162 21.57 3.70 1.88
N PRO A 163 22.64 4.01 1.12
CA PRO A 163 24.05 3.67 1.44
C PRO A 163 24.70 4.41 2.61
N ASP A 164 23.96 5.10 3.50
CA ASP A 164 24.53 5.92 4.57
C ASP A 164 24.16 5.55 6.01
N ARG A 165 23.52 4.41 6.26
CA ARG A 165 23.34 3.95 7.66
C ARG A 165 24.33 2.86 8.04
N LYS A 166 25.27 3.21 8.91
CA LYS A 166 26.17 2.26 9.58
C LYS A 166 25.35 1.12 10.19
N PRO A 167 25.69 -0.15 9.97
CA PRO A 167 24.94 -1.29 10.49
C PRO A 167 24.91 -1.23 12.02
N LYS A 168 23.71 -1.25 12.61
CA LYS A 168 23.54 -1.45 14.05
C LYS A 168 24.17 -2.79 14.43
N LYS A 169 25.19 -2.75 15.28
CA LYS A 169 25.85 -3.95 15.81
C LYS A 169 24.79 -4.86 16.44
N SER A 170 24.58 -6.04 15.85
CA SER A 170 23.74 -7.08 16.42
C SER A 170 24.26 -7.44 17.80
N LYS A 171 23.44 -7.31 18.84
CA LYS A 171 23.74 -7.85 20.16
C LYS A 171 23.83 -9.37 20.01
N LYS A 172 25.06 -9.92 20.06
CA LYS A 172 25.27 -11.35 20.21
C LYS A 172 24.62 -11.79 21.52
N TYR A 173 23.54 -12.54 21.43
CA TYR A 173 23.07 -13.33 22.55
C TYR A 173 24.07 -14.45 22.78
N SER A 174 24.89 -14.33 23.83
CA SER A 174 25.68 -15.43 24.33
C SER A 174 24.73 -16.47 24.92
N ARG A 175 24.55 -17.60 24.24
CA ARG A 175 23.97 -18.80 24.85
C ARG A 175 24.88 -19.24 26.00
N GLY A 176 24.39 -19.04 27.21
CA GLY A 176 24.97 -19.63 28.38
C GLY A 176 24.98 -21.14 28.28
N ALA A 177 26.16 -21.72 28.52
CA ALA A 177 26.41 -23.14 28.51
C ALA A 177 25.64 -23.84 29.64
N SER A 178 25.13 -25.00 29.30
CA SER A 178 24.58 -26.01 30.20
C SER A 178 25.56 -26.41 31.29
N PHE A 179 25.10 -26.48 32.54
CA PHE A 179 25.68 -27.34 33.54
C PHE A 179 24.76 -28.54 33.74
N PHE A 180 25.22 -29.70 33.24
CA PHE A 180 24.90 -30.99 33.81
C PHE A 180 26.18 -31.52 34.37
N SER A 181 26.21 -31.79 35.66
CA SER A 181 27.12 -32.74 36.32
C SER A 181 26.41 -33.26 37.55
N GLU A 182 26.35 -34.59 37.57
CA GLU A 182 26.07 -35.52 38.64
C GLU A 182 24.68 -35.61 39.22
#